data_ae38ed5fca425e07eb1bd4e2c44de955
#
_entry.id   ae38ed5fca425e07eb1bd4e2c44de955
#
_cell.length_a   1.000
_cell.length_b   1.000
_cell.length_c   1.000
_cell.angle_alpha   90.00
_cell.angle_beta   90.00
_cell.angle_gamma   90.00
#
_symmetry.space_group_name_H-M   'P 1'
#
loop_
_entity.id
_entity.type
_entity.pdbx_description
1 polymer ?
#
loop_
_entity_poly.entity_id
_entity_poly.type
_entity_poly.pdbx_seq_one_letter_code
_entity_poly.pdbx_strand_id
1 'polypeptide(L)'
;FTVSTIHESGYEVVELHDQGSGTRVQLYSFGALLNAFTIPTKTGTINGIDGFTSINDAVANATAGFKSSKLSPFVCRMQHGKYRFNQKEYTINGFYLGEHAIHGLLFNAAFDITYTKSTATEASVIFSHQYKGTDPGYPFPFTLHVKWKLTSGNTLQVFTTATNNHSSAIPFSDGWHPYFTVGETIDSATLSFTTNKQLAFSADLLPTGKTIEDNRFVGGQKMDGIFLDNCFLLDNHSETKHSCTLKNDAVTL
;
A
#
# COMPACT_ATOMS: atom_id res chain seq x y z
N PHE A 1 -2.76 3.99 24.34
CA PHE A 1 -1.97 3.84 23.12
C PHE A 1 -0.61 4.54 23.28
N THR A 2 0.44 4.00 22.66
CA THR A 2 1.78 4.57 22.67
C THR A 2 2.38 4.63 21.27
N VAL A 3 3.31 5.56 21.05
CA VAL A 3 4.18 5.65 19.88
C VAL A 3 5.61 5.59 20.38
N SER A 4 6.43 4.73 19.82
CA SER A 4 7.88 4.69 20.04
C SER A 4 8.62 4.73 18.72
N THR A 5 9.82 5.28 18.72
CA THR A 5 10.65 5.40 17.51
C THR A 5 12.09 5.04 17.87
N ILE A 6 12.72 4.25 17.03
CA ILE A 6 14.16 3.99 17.08
C ILE A 6 14.79 4.30 15.74
N HIS A 7 16.04 4.74 15.73
CA HIS A 7 16.81 4.96 14.51
C HIS A 7 17.65 3.73 14.20
N GLU A 8 17.48 3.15 13.01
CA GLU A 8 18.20 1.96 12.58
C GLU A 8 18.55 2.07 11.10
N SER A 9 19.81 1.82 10.75
CA SER A 9 20.29 1.75 9.36
C SER A 9 19.95 2.99 8.52
N GLY A 10 19.94 4.18 9.15
CA GLY A 10 19.66 5.45 8.48
C GLY A 10 18.17 5.80 8.33
N TYR A 11 17.29 5.01 8.92
CA TYR A 11 15.84 5.22 8.87
C TYR A 11 15.21 5.16 10.26
N GLU A 12 14.01 5.70 10.39
CA GLU A 12 13.19 5.57 11.59
C GLU A 12 12.31 4.33 11.52
N VAL A 13 12.34 3.52 12.57
CA VAL A 13 11.43 2.41 12.83
C VAL A 13 10.44 2.86 13.89
N VAL A 14 9.16 2.95 13.54
CA VAL A 14 8.09 3.42 14.42
C VAL A 14 7.22 2.25 14.84
N GLU A 15 6.95 2.13 16.13
CA GLU A 15 5.92 1.24 16.65
C GLU A 15 4.72 2.04 17.18
N LEU A 16 3.52 1.68 16.69
CA LEU A 16 2.25 2.09 17.30
C LEU A 16 1.73 0.90 18.12
N HIS A 17 1.36 1.12 19.37
CA HIS A 17 0.92 0.05 20.28
C HIS A 17 -0.36 0.42 21.00
N ASP A 18 -1.37 -0.41 20.88
CA ASP A 18 -2.55 -0.43 21.75
C ASP A 18 -2.26 -1.31 22.97
N GLN A 19 -1.96 -0.69 24.09
CA GLN A 19 -1.63 -1.39 25.34
C GLN A 19 -2.80 -2.18 25.90
N GLY A 20 -4.05 -1.79 25.57
CA GLY A 20 -5.26 -2.45 26.04
C GLY A 20 -5.51 -3.80 25.34
N SER A 21 -5.37 -3.84 24.03
CA SER A 21 -5.51 -5.07 23.22
C SER A 21 -4.20 -5.84 23.04
N GLY A 22 -3.05 -5.17 23.19
CA GLY A 22 -1.72 -5.70 22.84
C GLY A 22 -1.39 -5.63 21.36
N THR A 23 -2.24 -5.02 20.53
CA THR A 23 -2.03 -4.87 19.09
C THR A 23 -0.87 -3.92 18.80
N ARG A 24 0.01 -4.32 17.88
CA ARG A 24 1.20 -3.56 17.48
C ARG A 24 1.27 -3.37 15.97
N VAL A 25 1.79 -2.21 15.57
CA VAL A 25 2.05 -1.85 14.18
C VAL A 25 3.49 -1.41 14.06
N GLN A 26 4.26 -2.01 13.18
CA GLN A 26 5.62 -1.58 12.87
C GLN A 26 5.67 -0.90 11.51
N LEU A 27 6.25 0.29 11.47
CA LEU A 27 6.34 1.14 10.28
C LEU A 27 7.79 1.56 10.07
N TYR A 28 8.20 1.70 8.80
CA TYR A 28 9.51 2.23 8.43
C TYR A 28 9.37 3.58 7.74
N SER A 29 10.26 4.52 8.05
CA SER A 29 10.36 5.78 7.31
C SER A 29 10.90 5.58 5.87
N PHE A 30 11.50 4.44 5.58
CA PHE A 30 11.77 3.97 4.24
C PHE A 30 10.45 3.65 3.52
N GLY A 31 10.12 4.39 2.47
CA GLY A 31 8.87 4.23 1.71
C GLY A 31 7.57 4.50 2.48
N ALA A 32 7.63 5.03 3.72
CA ALA A 32 6.50 5.11 4.66
C ALA A 32 5.77 3.76 4.83
N LEU A 33 6.54 2.67 4.87
CA LEU A 33 6.14 1.29 4.69
C LEU A 33 5.53 0.70 5.97
N LEU A 34 4.44 -0.08 5.82
CA LEU A 34 3.89 -0.93 6.89
C LEU A 34 4.61 -2.28 6.90
N ASN A 35 5.40 -2.57 7.94
CA ASN A 35 6.15 -3.82 8.01
C ASN A 35 5.43 -4.93 8.78
N ALA A 36 4.69 -4.58 9.85
CA ALA A 36 3.93 -5.56 10.61
C ALA A 36 2.66 -4.96 11.18
N PHE A 37 1.63 -5.78 11.26
CA PHE A 37 0.38 -5.51 11.97
C PHE A 37 0.04 -6.74 12.80
N THR A 38 0.46 -6.73 14.06
CA THR A 38 0.43 -7.87 14.95
C THR A 38 -0.76 -7.77 15.88
N ILE A 39 -1.62 -8.79 15.85
CA ILE A 39 -2.89 -8.84 16.57
C ILE A 39 -2.86 -10.04 17.52
N PRO A 40 -3.02 -9.85 18.84
CA PRO A 40 -3.21 -10.95 19.78
C PRO A 40 -4.52 -11.70 19.53
N THR A 41 -4.47 -13.02 19.63
CA THR A 41 -5.61 -13.91 19.51
C THR A 41 -5.70 -14.81 20.75
N LYS A 42 -6.73 -15.65 20.85
CA LYS A 42 -6.89 -16.61 21.96
C LYS A 42 -5.78 -17.67 22.00
N THR A 43 -5.15 -17.95 20.86
CA THR A 43 -4.15 -19.03 20.71
C THR A 43 -2.73 -18.52 20.48
N GLY A 44 -2.52 -17.21 20.53
CA GLY A 44 -1.20 -16.59 20.27
C GLY A 44 -1.32 -15.24 19.59
N THR A 45 -0.40 -14.93 18.69
CA THR A 45 -0.34 -13.67 17.97
C THR A 45 -0.29 -13.93 16.47
N ILE A 46 -1.06 -13.17 15.70
CA ILE A 46 -1.05 -13.23 14.24
C ILE A 46 -0.50 -11.90 13.72
N ASN A 47 0.44 -11.97 12.77
CA ASN A 47 0.82 -10.82 11.96
C ASN A 47 -0.04 -10.82 10.70
N GLY A 48 -0.85 -9.80 10.48
CA GLY A 48 -1.72 -9.65 9.30
C GLY A 48 -0.99 -9.18 8.04
N ILE A 49 0.32 -8.90 8.14
CA ILE A 49 1.16 -8.39 7.03
C ILE A 49 2.37 -9.31 6.84
N ASP A 50 2.60 -9.77 5.62
CA ASP A 50 3.87 -10.38 5.23
C ASP A 50 4.86 -9.25 4.89
N GLY A 51 5.65 -8.83 5.87
CA GLY A 51 6.65 -7.77 5.77
C GLY A 51 8.06 -8.30 5.49
N PHE A 52 9.02 -7.43 5.74
CA PHE A 52 10.46 -7.74 5.69
C PHE A 52 10.97 -8.20 7.07
N THR A 53 12.05 -8.94 7.09
CA THR A 53 12.66 -9.43 8.34
C THR A 53 13.34 -8.33 9.16
N SER A 54 13.75 -7.24 8.48
CA SER A 54 14.38 -6.05 9.09
C SER A 54 14.29 -4.86 8.14
N ILE A 55 14.66 -3.67 8.63
CA ILE A 55 14.80 -2.49 7.77
C ILE A 55 15.89 -2.67 6.70
N ASN A 56 16.98 -3.37 7.01
CA ASN A 56 18.03 -3.68 6.04
C ASN A 56 17.52 -4.59 4.93
N ASP A 57 16.70 -5.57 5.27
CA ASP A 57 16.03 -6.44 4.29
C ASP A 57 15.08 -5.63 3.40
N ALA A 58 14.28 -4.71 3.99
CA ALA A 58 13.40 -3.83 3.22
C ALA A 58 14.18 -2.95 2.23
N VAL A 59 15.29 -2.35 2.65
CA VAL A 59 16.15 -1.52 1.80
C VAL A 59 16.78 -2.33 0.67
N ALA A 60 17.27 -3.53 0.97
CA ALA A 60 17.94 -4.40 -0.01
C ALA A 60 16.96 -5.03 -1.01
N ASN A 61 15.73 -5.34 -0.59
CA ASN A 61 14.78 -6.17 -1.33
C ASN A 61 13.46 -5.46 -1.66
N ALA A 62 13.39 -4.13 -1.60
CA ALA A 62 12.15 -3.37 -1.84
C ALA A 62 11.45 -3.75 -3.15
N THR A 63 12.22 -4.00 -4.22
CA THR A 63 11.69 -4.36 -5.55
C THR A 63 11.37 -5.85 -5.71
N ALA A 64 11.73 -6.70 -4.73
CA ALA A 64 11.33 -8.09 -4.71
C ALA A 64 9.90 -8.23 -4.17
N GLY A 65 8.92 -7.86 -5.00
CA GLY A 65 7.49 -7.91 -4.67
C GLY A 65 6.89 -6.60 -4.16
N PHE A 66 7.65 -5.55 -3.88
CA PHE A 66 7.14 -4.24 -3.42
C PHE A 66 6.27 -4.32 -2.16
N LYS A 67 6.60 -5.23 -1.24
CA LYS A 67 5.81 -5.49 -0.03
C LYS A 67 5.48 -4.19 0.72
N SER A 68 4.20 -3.92 0.90
CA SER A 68 3.63 -2.74 1.59
C SER A 68 4.11 -1.37 1.10
N SER A 69 4.66 -1.30 -0.11
CA SER A 69 5.18 -0.04 -0.68
C SER A 69 4.06 0.94 -1.01
N LYS A 70 4.34 2.24 -0.86
CA LYS A 70 3.52 3.31 -1.41
C LYS A 70 3.84 3.50 -2.88
N LEU A 71 2.81 3.51 -3.71
CA LEU A 71 2.90 3.57 -5.16
C LEU A 71 2.50 4.97 -5.61
N SER A 72 3.47 5.89 -5.64
CA SER A 72 3.28 7.30 -6.04
C SER A 72 4.44 7.78 -6.90
N PRO A 73 4.22 8.66 -7.89
CA PRO A 73 2.97 9.32 -8.30
C PRO A 73 2.17 8.56 -9.35
N PHE A 74 2.45 7.28 -9.60
CA PHE A 74 1.66 6.40 -10.46
C PHE A 74 1.65 4.97 -9.89
N VAL A 75 0.59 4.22 -10.22
CA VAL A 75 0.37 2.85 -9.75
C VAL A 75 0.52 1.85 -10.90
N CYS A 76 0.82 0.59 -10.56
CA CYS A 76 0.95 -0.51 -11.54
C CYS A 76 1.92 -0.19 -12.68
N ARG A 77 1.70 -0.81 -13.85
CA ARG A 77 2.56 -0.67 -15.02
C ARG A 77 2.22 0.55 -15.86
N MET A 78 3.27 1.23 -16.32
CA MET A 78 3.20 2.28 -17.34
C MET A 78 3.93 1.78 -18.61
N GLN A 79 3.20 1.67 -19.71
CA GLN A 79 3.70 1.10 -20.96
C GLN A 79 4.97 1.80 -21.43
N HIS A 80 6.09 1.06 -21.54
CA HIS A 80 7.43 1.57 -21.91
C HIS A 80 7.88 2.79 -21.09
N GLY A 81 7.33 2.97 -19.88
CA GLY A 81 7.55 4.15 -19.03
C GLY A 81 7.02 5.45 -19.60
N LYS A 82 6.19 5.40 -20.65
CA LYS A 82 5.73 6.58 -21.38
C LYS A 82 4.31 6.97 -21.03
N TYR A 83 4.10 8.28 -20.91
CA TYR A 83 2.77 8.85 -20.77
C TYR A 83 2.69 10.21 -21.46
N ARG A 84 1.48 10.67 -21.72
CA ARG A 84 1.23 11.99 -22.32
C ARG A 84 0.43 12.85 -21.37
N PHE A 85 0.92 14.04 -21.10
CA PHE A 85 0.23 15.02 -20.27
C PHE A 85 0.40 16.43 -20.88
N ASN A 86 -0.69 17.20 -20.99
CA ASN A 86 -0.71 18.53 -21.59
C ASN A 86 0.01 18.56 -22.96
N GLN A 87 -0.32 17.60 -23.84
CA GLN A 87 0.21 17.44 -25.20
C GLN A 87 1.73 17.14 -25.29
N LYS A 88 2.42 17.01 -24.17
CA LYS A 88 3.83 16.63 -24.09
C LYS A 88 3.98 15.16 -23.70
N GLU A 89 4.91 14.45 -24.34
CA GLU A 89 5.30 13.09 -23.97
C GLU A 89 6.42 13.13 -22.93
N TYR A 90 6.32 12.23 -21.96
CA TYR A 90 7.29 12.02 -20.89
C TYR A 90 7.69 10.56 -20.84
N THR A 91 8.93 10.28 -20.44
CA THR A 91 9.44 8.93 -20.22
C THR A 91 10.07 8.87 -18.84
N ILE A 92 9.54 8.02 -17.97
CA ILE A 92 10.01 7.79 -16.60
C ILE A 92 11.39 7.13 -16.61
N ASN A 93 12.30 7.59 -15.76
CA ASN A 93 13.59 6.95 -15.48
C ASN A 93 13.59 6.09 -14.20
N GLY A 94 12.42 5.88 -13.59
CA GLY A 94 12.26 5.08 -12.38
C GLY A 94 12.55 3.60 -12.57
N PHE A 95 11.99 2.76 -11.70
CA PHE A 95 12.17 1.32 -11.76
C PHE A 95 11.34 0.69 -12.90
N TYR A 96 11.95 -0.24 -13.62
CA TYR A 96 11.33 -1.00 -14.70
C TYR A 96 11.26 -2.49 -14.33
N LEU A 97 10.10 -3.11 -14.60
CA LEU A 97 9.94 -4.56 -14.62
C LEU A 97 9.72 -4.99 -16.07
N GLY A 98 10.76 -5.61 -16.67
CA GLY A 98 10.80 -5.82 -18.11
C GLY A 98 10.86 -4.49 -18.86
N GLU A 99 9.95 -4.28 -19.83
CA GLU A 99 9.92 -3.08 -20.68
C GLU A 99 9.09 -1.92 -20.09
N HIS A 100 8.45 -2.12 -18.92
CA HIS A 100 7.46 -1.18 -18.38
C HIS A 100 7.93 -0.57 -17.07
N ALA A 101 7.81 0.75 -16.92
CA ALA A 101 7.97 1.39 -15.62
C ALA A 101 6.85 0.93 -14.68
N ILE A 102 7.15 0.75 -13.39
CA ILE A 102 6.19 0.20 -12.45
C ILE A 102 6.29 0.87 -11.06
N HIS A 103 5.15 1.03 -10.41
CA HIS A 103 4.99 1.33 -8.98
C HIS A 103 5.55 2.68 -8.50
N GLY A 104 5.63 3.66 -9.37
CA GLY A 104 5.93 5.03 -8.97
C GLY A 104 7.42 5.29 -8.73
N LEU A 105 7.69 6.34 -7.95
CA LEU A 105 9.03 6.88 -7.71
C LEU A 105 9.37 6.97 -6.21
N LEU A 106 8.40 6.66 -5.31
CA LEU A 106 8.56 6.88 -3.87
C LEU A 106 8.58 5.61 -3.03
N PHE A 107 8.50 4.42 -3.63
CA PHE A 107 8.48 3.15 -2.89
C PHE A 107 9.72 2.90 -2.03
N ASN A 108 10.85 3.52 -2.36
CA ASN A 108 12.14 3.43 -1.65
C ASN A 108 12.64 4.80 -1.18
N ALA A 109 11.81 5.83 -1.18
CA ALA A 109 12.20 7.14 -0.71
C ALA A 109 12.31 7.18 0.83
N ALA A 110 13.24 8.01 1.34
CA ALA A 110 13.26 8.35 2.76
C ALA A 110 12.15 9.37 3.05
N PHE A 111 11.36 9.09 4.09
CA PHE A 111 10.34 9.99 4.59
C PHE A 111 10.75 10.51 5.96
N ASP A 112 10.45 11.77 6.23
CA ASP A 112 10.65 12.39 7.54
C ASP A 112 9.41 12.19 8.42
N ILE A 113 9.58 11.97 9.73
CA ILE A 113 8.48 12.00 10.68
C ILE A 113 8.17 13.47 10.98
N THR A 114 6.98 13.93 10.61
CA THR A 114 6.55 15.32 10.84
C THR A 114 5.57 15.45 12.00
N TYR A 115 4.97 14.37 12.45
CA TYR A 115 4.03 14.37 13.55
C TYR A 115 3.86 12.99 14.16
N THR A 116 3.74 12.94 15.48
CA THR A 116 3.30 11.76 16.23
C THR A 116 2.22 12.14 17.23
N LYS A 117 1.29 11.22 17.50
CA LYS A 117 0.22 11.40 18.50
C LYS A 117 0.01 10.13 19.29
N SER A 118 -0.12 10.28 20.59
CA SER A 118 -0.41 9.21 21.54
C SER A 118 -1.45 9.70 22.53
N THR A 119 -2.59 9.03 22.61
CA THR A 119 -3.72 9.36 23.50
C THR A 119 -4.32 8.10 24.09
N ALA A 120 -5.39 8.23 24.89
CA ALA A 120 -6.15 7.08 25.38
C ALA A 120 -6.89 6.29 24.27
N THR A 121 -7.10 6.90 23.08
CA THR A 121 -7.95 6.33 22.03
C THR A 121 -7.24 6.06 20.70
N GLU A 122 -6.02 6.58 20.51
CA GLU A 122 -5.26 6.40 19.27
C GLU A 122 -3.76 6.57 19.45
N ALA A 123 -2.99 5.87 18.61
CA ALA A 123 -1.60 6.17 18.30
C ALA A 123 -1.48 6.46 16.81
N SER A 124 -0.74 7.50 16.42
CA SER A 124 -0.54 7.81 15.01
C SER A 124 0.81 8.47 14.72
N VAL A 125 1.28 8.32 13.48
CA VAL A 125 2.47 8.96 12.92
C VAL A 125 2.15 9.51 11.54
N ILE A 126 2.77 10.63 11.17
CA ILE A 126 2.75 11.19 9.80
C ILE A 126 4.17 11.18 9.26
N PHE A 127 4.36 10.44 8.19
CA PHE A 127 5.55 10.47 7.35
C PHE A 127 5.35 11.45 6.20
N SER A 128 6.38 12.22 5.86
CA SER A 128 6.33 13.23 4.80
C SER A 128 7.53 13.09 3.88
N HIS A 129 7.31 13.17 2.58
CA HIS A 129 8.36 13.26 1.58
C HIS A 129 8.06 14.39 0.59
N GLN A 130 9.04 15.28 0.37
CA GLN A 130 8.97 16.31 -0.65
C GLN A 130 9.69 15.85 -1.91
N TYR A 131 8.92 15.40 -2.90
CA TYR A 131 9.44 15.09 -4.22
C TYR A 131 9.70 16.40 -5.00
N LYS A 132 10.93 16.57 -5.48
CA LYS A 132 11.39 17.82 -6.10
C LYS A 132 11.34 17.83 -7.63
N GLY A 133 10.70 16.82 -8.26
CA GLY A 133 10.68 16.69 -9.72
C GLY A 133 12.02 16.22 -10.30
N THR A 134 12.71 15.32 -9.59
CA THR A 134 14.08 14.89 -9.93
C THR A 134 14.15 13.91 -11.09
N ASP A 135 13.08 13.18 -11.38
CA ASP A 135 13.00 12.33 -12.58
C ASP A 135 12.62 13.21 -13.78
N PRO A 136 13.43 13.25 -14.87
CA PRO A 136 13.12 14.05 -16.06
C PRO A 136 11.79 13.67 -16.73
N GLY A 137 11.36 12.41 -16.55
CA GLY A 137 10.06 11.92 -17.00
C GLY A 137 8.90 12.30 -16.08
N TYR A 138 9.18 12.80 -14.87
CA TYR A 138 8.17 13.32 -13.96
C TYR A 138 8.67 14.59 -13.25
N PRO A 139 8.79 15.70 -13.97
CA PRO A 139 9.34 16.96 -13.46
C PRO A 139 8.31 17.80 -12.67
N PHE A 140 7.40 17.16 -11.95
CA PHE A 140 6.30 17.79 -11.23
C PHE A 140 6.50 17.65 -9.73
N PRO A 141 6.96 18.70 -9.02
CA PRO A 141 7.15 18.64 -7.57
C PRO A 141 5.82 18.52 -6.83
N PHE A 142 5.81 17.68 -5.80
CA PHE A 142 4.68 17.51 -4.87
C PHE A 142 5.19 17.08 -3.50
N THR A 143 4.35 17.22 -2.49
CA THR A 143 4.60 16.67 -1.14
C THR A 143 3.61 15.55 -0.87
N LEU A 144 4.11 14.41 -0.42
CA LEU A 144 3.30 13.28 0.02
C LEU A 144 3.36 13.14 1.53
N HIS A 145 2.19 13.16 2.19
CA HIS A 145 2.04 12.80 3.59
C HIS A 145 1.31 11.47 3.70
N VAL A 146 1.89 10.54 4.45
CA VAL A 146 1.29 9.24 4.76
C VAL A 146 1.08 9.18 6.27
N LYS A 147 -0.19 9.21 6.70
CA LYS A 147 -0.56 9.07 8.10
C LYS A 147 -1.01 7.65 8.38
N TRP A 148 -0.35 7.00 9.31
CA TRP A 148 -0.79 5.74 9.90
C TRP A 148 -1.43 6.00 11.25
N LYS A 149 -2.58 5.39 11.52
CA LYS A 149 -3.32 5.58 12.78
C LYS A 149 -3.89 4.25 13.27
N LEU A 150 -3.47 3.83 14.45
CA LEU A 150 -4.00 2.69 15.18
C LEU A 150 -5.06 3.18 16.17
N THR A 151 -6.24 2.55 16.18
CA THR A 151 -7.33 2.81 17.12
C THR A 151 -7.84 1.50 17.73
N SER A 152 -8.72 1.59 18.72
CA SER A 152 -9.35 0.43 19.34
C SER A 152 -10.04 -0.49 18.32
N GLY A 153 -10.25 -1.76 18.70
CA GLY A 153 -10.83 -2.77 17.83
C GLY A 153 -9.89 -3.26 16.72
N ASN A 154 -8.57 -3.22 16.98
CA ASN A 154 -7.52 -3.65 16.04
C ASN A 154 -7.65 -2.94 14.69
N THR A 155 -7.99 -1.66 14.70
CA THR A 155 -8.23 -0.90 13.48
C THR A 155 -7.01 -0.07 13.12
N LEU A 156 -6.37 -0.40 11.98
CA LEU A 156 -5.31 0.38 11.37
C LEU A 156 -5.86 1.16 10.17
N GLN A 157 -5.63 2.45 10.15
CA GLN A 157 -6.04 3.36 9.09
C GLN A 157 -4.81 3.97 8.41
N VAL A 158 -4.84 4.09 7.09
CA VAL A 158 -3.86 4.83 6.30
C VAL A 158 -4.54 5.97 5.56
N PHE A 159 -3.96 7.17 5.66
CA PHE A 159 -4.41 8.35 4.94
C PHE A 159 -3.25 8.89 4.12
N THR A 160 -3.48 9.09 2.83
CA THR A 160 -2.49 9.71 1.95
C THR A 160 -3.00 11.09 1.54
N THR A 161 -2.15 12.09 1.70
CA THR A 161 -2.41 13.46 1.24
C THR A 161 -1.29 13.89 0.31
N ALA A 162 -1.63 14.20 -0.94
CA ALA A 162 -0.73 14.76 -1.92
C ALA A 162 -1.00 16.26 -2.06
N THR A 163 0.06 17.06 -1.89
CA THR A 163 0.01 18.50 -2.12
C THR A 163 0.78 18.82 -3.39
N ASN A 164 0.09 19.41 -4.37
CA ASN A 164 0.72 19.88 -5.60
C ASN A 164 1.59 21.11 -5.31
N ASN A 165 2.91 20.98 -5.49
CA ASN A 165 3.87 22.07 -5.33
C ASN A 165 4.28 22.68 -6.68
N HIS A 166 3.73 22.18 -7.79
CA HIS A 166 3.95 22.74 -9.12
C HIS A 166 2.98 23.91 -9.38
N SER A 167 3.35 24.83 -10.27
CA SER A 167 2.53 26.01 -10.60
C SER A 167 1.26 25.71 -11.42
N SER A 168 1.14 24.50 -11.96
CA SER A 168 -0.02 24.04 -12.74
C SER A 168 -0.46 22.63 -12.27
N ALA A 169 -1.52 22.09 -12.87
CA ALA A 169 -1.96 20.73 -12.63
C ALA A 169 -0.85 19.72 -12.93
N ILE A 170 -0.82 18.62 -12.18
CA ILE A 170 0.10 17.50 -12.35
C ILE A 170 -0.66 16.19 -12.56
N PRO A 171 -0.11 15.24 -13.34
CA PRO A 171 -0.69 13.90 -13.44
C PRO A 171 -0.31 13.10 -12.18
N PHE A 172 -1.28 12.67 -11.38
CA PHE A 172 -1.02 12.01 -10.11
C PHE A 172 -1.99 10.87 -9.85
N SER A 173 -1.45 9.75 -9.41
CA SER A 173 -2.21 8.68 -8.77
C SER A 173 -1.43 8.10 -7.61
N ASP A 174 -2.14 7.47 -6.66
CA ASP A 174 -1.56 6.88 -5.46
C ASP A 174 -2.13 5.49 -5.23
N GLY A 175 -1.32 4.62 -4.64
CA GLY A 175 -1.70 3.29 -4.24
C GLY A 175 -0.88 2.78 -3.07
N TRP A 176 -1.26 1.61 -2.59
CA TRP A 176 -0.55 0.86 -1.57
C TRP A 176 -0.52 -0.60 -1.97
N HIS A 177 0.59 -1.31 -1.73
CA HIS A 177 0.83 -2.69 -2.17
C HIS A 177 0.97 -3.67 -0.98
N PRO A 178 -0.05 -3.80 -0.10
CA PRO A 178 0.07 -4.66 1.07
C PRO A 178 0.06 -6.14 0.67
N TYR A 179 0.83 -6.93 1.40
CA TYR A 179 0.76 -8.39 1.38
C TYR A 179 0.06 -8.82 2.66
N PHE A 180 -1.24 -9.07 2.57
CA PHE A 180 -2.02 -9.57 3.70
C PHE A 180 -1.83 -11.06 3.90
N THR A 181 -1.76 -11.48 5.17
CA THR A 181 -1.70 -12.89 5.55
C THR A 181 -2.66 -13.18 6.69
N VAL A 182 -3.28 -14.36 6.66
CA VAL A 182 -4.17 -14.88 7.71
C VAL A 182 -3.68 -16.21 8.26
N GLY A 183 -2.45 -16.62 7.93
CA GLY A 183 -1.85 -17.89 8.36
C GLY A 183 -0.69 -18.28 7.45
N GLU A 184 -0.29 -19.57 7.51
CA GLU A 184 0.88 -20.06 6.77
C GLU A 184 0.66 -20.11 5.26
N THR A 185 -0.58 -20.42 4.81
CA THR A 185 -0.92 -20.50 3.38
C THR A 185 -2.23 -19.77 3.09
N ILE A 186 -2.36 -19.30 1.85
CA ILE A 186 -3.59 -18.66 1.37
C ILE A 186 -4.71 -19.66 1.09
N ASP A 187 -4.40 -20.93 0.90
CA ASP A 187 -5.36 -21.96 0.47
C ASP A 187 -6.52 -22.17 1.46
N SER A 188 -6.26 -21.98 2.76
CA SER A 188 -7.30 -22.04 3.80
C SER A 188 -8.17 -20.78 3.88
N ALA A 189 -7.76 -19.69 3.22
CA ALA A 189 -8.44 -18.42 3.31
C ALA A 189 -9.64 -18.32 2.36
N THR A 190 -10.60 -17.49 2.74
CA THR A 190 -11.71 -17.05 1.88
C THR A 190 -11.55 -15.55 1.62
N LEU A 191 -11.56 -15.16 0.37
CA LEU A 191 -11.53 -13.78 -0.10
C LEU A 191 -12.92 -13.36 -0.57
N SER A 192 -13.39 -12.19 -0.13
CA SER A 192 -14.62 -11.58 -0.64
C SER A 192 -14.46 -10.07 -0.79
N PHE A 193 -15.15 -9.49 -1.78
CA PHE A 193 -15.23 -8.04 -1.96
C PHE A 193 -16.53 -7.64 -2.65
N THR A 194 -16.88 -6.36 -2.56
CA THR A 194 -18.20 -5.83 -2.92
C THR A 194 -18.38 -5.54 -4.40
N THR A 195 -17.35 -5.72 -5.24
CA THR A 195 -17.44 -5.49 -6.69
C THR A 195 -17.33 -6.78 -7.48
N ASN A 196 -17.95 -6.82 -8.64
CA ASN A 196 -17.84 -7.88 -9.63
C ASN A 196 -17.27 -7.39 -10.97
N LYS A 197 -16.78 -6.16 -11.05
CA LYS A 197 -16.21 -5.59 -12.26
C LYS A 197 -14.69 -5.66 -12.22
N GLN A 198 -14.09 -6.30 -13.20
CA GLN A 198 -12.65 -6.47 -13.33
C GLN A 198 -12.16 -5.78 -14.61
N LEU A 199 -11.00 -5.14 -14.57
CA LEU A 199 -10.30 -4.68 -15.78
C LEU A 199 -9.76 -5.86 -16.57
N ALA A 200 -9.95 -5.84 -17.88
CA ALA A 200 -9.28 -6.77 -18.77
C ALA A 200 -7.86 -6.27 -19.06
N PHE A 201 -6.89 -7.16 -18.88
CA PHE A 201 -5.48 -6.90 -19.16
C PHE A 201 -5.02 -7.58 -20.46
N SER A 202 -3.99 -6.98 -21.10
CA SER A 202 -3.19 -7.63 -22.13
C SER A 202 -2.28 -8.71 -21.52
N ALA A 203 -1.57 -9.45 -22.38
CA ALA A 203 -0.55 -10.42 -21.93
C ALA A 203 0.58 -9.75 -21.10
N ASP A 204 0.85 -8.47 -21.32
CA ASP A 204 1.86 -7.68 -20.60
C ASP A 204 1.30 -7.03 -19.32
N LEU A 205 0.11 -7.43 -18.88
CA LEU A 205 -0.58 -6.87 -17.71
C LEU A 205 -0.84 -5.36 -17.82
N LEU A 206 -1.10 -4.87 -19.03
CA LEU A 206 -1.55 -3.50 -19.27
C LEU A 206 -3.08 -3.47 -19.41
N PRO A 207 -3.77 -2.47 -18.83
CA PRO A 207 -5.22 -2.37 -18.96
C PRO A 207 -5.62 -2.09 -20.41
N THR A 208 -6.60 -2.86 -20.92
CA THR A 208 -7.11 -2.72 -22.29
C THR A 208 -8.21 -1.67 -22.44
N GLY A 209 -8.65 -1.07 -21.35
CA GLY A 209 -9.82 -0.18 -21.31
C GLY A 209 -11.17 -0.92 -21.31
N LYS A 210 -11.17 -2.24 -21.37
CA LYS A 210 -12.38 -3.06 -21.27
C LYS A 210 -12.57 -3.59 -19.86
N THR A 211 -13.81 -3.90 -19.50
CA THR A 211 -14.17 -4.57 -18.25
C THR A 211 -14.79 -5.92 -18.54
N ILE A 212 -14.62 -6.85 -17.62
CA ILE A 212 -15.27 -8.15 -17.57
C ILE A 212 -16.00 -8.32 -16.25
N GLU A 213 -17.02 -9.14 -16.21
CA GLU A 213 -17.75 -9.48 -15.00
C GLU A 213 -17.10 -10.70 -14.33
N ASP A 214 -16.85 -10.61 -13.02
CA ASP A 214 -16.31 -11.69 -12.21
C ASP A 214 -17.04 -11.74 -10.86
N ASN A 215 -17.99 -12.64 -10.75
CA ASN A 215 -18.85 -12.81 -9.58
C ASN A 215 -18.26 -13.73 -8.50
N ARG A 216 -17.09 -14.34 -8.71
CA ARG A 216 -16.52 -15.35 -7.80
C ARG A 216 -16.40 -14.87 -6.36
N PHE A 217 -16.05 -13.61 -6.16
CA PHE A 217 -15.70 -13.06 -4.86
C PHE A 217 -16.85 -12.34 -4.14
N VAL A 218 -17.97 -12.10 -4.80
CA VAL A 218 -19.11 -11.36 -4.23
C VAL A 218 -19.72 -12.06 -3.00
N GLY A 219 -19.73 -13.37 -2.96
CA GLY A 219 -20.22 -14.16 -1.81
C GLY A 219 -19.12 -14.81 -0.98
N GLY A 220 -17.87 -14.58 -1.35
CA GLY A 220 -16.69 -15.22 -0.76
C GLY A 220 -16.25 -16.46 -1.54
N GLN A 221 -14.99 -16.46 -1.93
CA GLN A 221 -14.33 -17.54 -2.65
C GLN A 221 -13.16 -18.07 -1.84
N LYS A 222 -13.14 -19.40 -1.62
CA LYS A 222 -11.96 -20.05 -1.05
C LYS A 222 -10.80 -19.97 -2.03
N MET A 223 -9.61 -19.65 -1.51
CA MET A 223 -8.43 -19.33 -2.32
C MET A 223 -7.62 -20.56 -2.77
N ASP A 224 -8.04 -21.76 -2.38
CA ASP A 224 -7.38 -23.01 -2.73
C ASP A 224 -7.21 -23.16 -4.25
N GLY A 225 -5.95 -23.21 -4.71
CA GLY A 225 -5.58 -23.30 -6.12
C GLY A 225 -5.89 -22.08 -6.97
N ILE A 226 -6.27 -20.94 -6.38
CA ILE A 226 -6.58 -19.71 -7.11
C ILE A 226 -5.37 -18.80 -7.17
N PHE A 227 -4.95 -18.45 -8.39
CA PHE A 227 -4.00 -17.36 -8.64
C PHE A 227 -4.76 -16.09 -9.08
N LEU A 228 -4.39 -14.94 -8.50
CA LEU A 228 -4.95 -13.64 -8.85
C LEU A 228 -3.80 -12.65 -9.13
N ASP A 229 -3.85 -12.02 -10.31
CA ASP A 229 -3.11 -10.81 -10.66
C ASP A 229 -4.08 -9.93 -11.46
N ASN A 230 -5.10 -9.42 -10.78
CA ASN A 230 -6.27 -8.78 -11.37
C ASN A 230 -6.54 -7.43 -10.72
N CYS A 231 -7.19 -6.53 -11.46
CA CYS A 231 -7.66 -5.25 -10.96
C CYS A 231 -9.18 -5.22 -10.95
N PHE A 232 -9.77 -5.01 -9.78
CA PHE A 232 -11.21 -4.87 -9.61
C PHE A 232 -11.58 -3.41 -9.44
N LEU A 233 -12.62 -2.97 -10.15
CA LEU A 233 -13.09 -1.60 -10.13
C LEU A 233 -14.04 -1.39 -8.95
N LEU A 234 -13.79 -0.35 -8.16
CA LEU A 234 -14.73 0.11 -7.15
C LEU A 234 -15.75 1.05 -7.80
N ASP A 235 -17.01 0.91 -7.44
CA ASP A 235 -18.08 1.79 -7.95
C ASP A 235 -18.09 3.11 -7.18
N ASN A 236 -17.68 4.19 -7.84
CA ASN A 236 -17.63 5.52 -7.25
C ASN A 236 -19.02 6.19 -7.11
N HIS A 237 -20.07 5.55 -7.60
CA HIS A 237 -21.44 6.12 -7.60
C HIS A 237 -22.31 5.60 -6.45
N SER A 238 -21.84 4.65 -5.66
CA SER A 238 -22.59 4.12 -4.53
C SER A 238 -22.18 4.81 -3.22
N GLU A 239 -23.14 5.14 -2.37
CA GLU A 239 -22.91 5.54 -0.97
C GLU A 239 -22.38 4.36 -0.11
N THR A 240 -22.33 3.16 -0.70
CA THR A 240 -21.85 1.95 -0.04
C THR A 240 -20.33 1.97 0.11
N LYS A 241 -19.86 1.74 1.31
CA LYS A 241 -18.43 1.52 1.57
C LYS A 241 -18.00 0.24 0.85
N HIS A 242 -16.97 0.38 0.03
CA HIS A 242 -16.31 -0.79 -0.53
C HIS A 242 -15.56 -1.55 0.56
N SER A 243 -15.66 -2.86 0.56
CA SER A 243 -14.94 -3.72 1.48
C SER A 243 -14.29 -4.87 0.72
N CYS A 244 -13.13 -5.28 1.23
CA CYS A 244 -12.47 -6.52 0.89
C CYS A 244 -12.23 -7.26 2.22
N THR A 245 -12.58 -8.54 2.27
CA THR A 245 -12.41 -9.35 3.48
C THR A 245 -11.56 -10.57 3.13
N LEU A 246 -10.48 -10.75 3.86
CA LEU A 246 -9.67 -11.97 3.85
C LEU A 246 -9.82 -12.66 5.21
N LYS A 247 -10.30 -13.90 5.21
CA LYS A 247 -10.57 -14.62 6.47
C LYS A 247 -10.24 -16.09 6.39
N ASN A 248 -9.92 -16.66 7.54
CA ASN A 248 -9.94 -18.11 7.82
C ASN A 248 -10.65 -18.37 9.16
N ASP A 249 -10.49 -19.57 9.73
CA ASP A 249 -11.14 -19.95 11.00
C ASP A 249 -10.58 -19.18 12.23
N ALA A 250 -9.37 -18.62 12.12
CA ALA A 250 -8.67 -17.95 13.23
C ALA A 250 -8.79 -16.42 13.19
N VAL A 251 -8.84 -15.80 12.00
CA VAL A 251 -8.79 -14.35 11.85
C VAL A 251 -9.60 -13.86 10.65
N THR A 252 -10.06 -12.62 10.76
CA THR A 252 -10.67 -11.84 9.67
C THR A 252 -9.94 -10.49 9.56
N LEU A 253 -9.46 -10.18 8.37
CA LEU A 253 -8.87 -8.91 7.97
C LEU A 253 -9.80 -8.15 7.01
#